data_6e4bdc887f13e76d74aa1f035447f125
#
_entry.id   6e4bdc887f13e76d74aa1f035447f125
#
_cell.length_a   1.000
_cell.length_b   1.000
_cell.length_c   1.000
_cell.angle_alpha   90.00
_cell.angle_beta   90.00
_cell.angle_gamma   90.00
#
_symmetry.space_group_name_H-M   'P 1'
#
loop_
_entity.id
_entity.type
_entity.pdbx_description
1 polymer ?
#
loop_
_entity_poly.entity_id
_entity_poly.type
_entity_poly.pdbx_seq_one_letter_code
_entity_poly.pdbx_strand_id
1 'polypeptide(L)'
;MKRYIAAIILLFATYGLTAQPVDTARFRLEYTPRLLSFSKLNQQPDMTDSTTDKVKFDYYITPQRMDATFKPGTIPYSKVSPDGLVKMYRNFIKVGFGYPLTPLAELSFHNLQNTKYSLGANVHHYSYWAPQIGKEMKQYPNGPMSDTRVHLNFKKFFRNQTLYTAAGYNHEYNRYYGYHYKEWPDFHNDIAYAGKDSLRNNFHHVKAMVGLASNYVLEDKKLKQDVRISYDFLHRGQWKDMENHIGLNSFVAYDSRWAKISGSQCYRLDLDLDYFNDKWFKQRGMNAVLFNPEATAHFTIKEYHIIAGLGGVMDYNNGVTKGTVYPIAELQLGIVPTILDVYAGVNGNAHFNSLKDMLYENPFLKPQVDSLCTTINYINIYGGIKGNLVKKLNYNLSVHYSYARNLAFYRIDTTAEIYRNQFEVEYHNGNVLNLCLNVNYEVIKNLHLNFEANYWLYALTRTNAAPYHKPELELTFNGKYVLKERYIFDLNFDLAFGSKTLAYDDFFGRYTVQNMKPILDFGIGFEYLINDHFAAFANINNIAHQHYARYFDYKAFGINAMVGVTYAFGHESLKAPKKTKKQL
;
A
#
# COMPACT_ATOMS: atom_id res chain seq x y z
N MET A 1 -11.05 27.79 15.62
CA MET A 1 -11.01 26.63 14.75
C MET A 1 -12.38 26.11 14.32
N LYS A 2 -13.35 25.82 15.21
CA LYS A 2 -14.68 25.28 14.83
C LYS A 2 -15.46 26.14 13.80
N ARG A 3 -15.28 27.45 13.76
CA ARG A 3 -15.96 28.34 12.80
C ARG A 3 -15.39 28.30 11.39
N TYR A 4 -14.12 27.93 11.20
CA TYR A 4 -13.47 27.87 9.87
C TYR A 4 -13.72 26.53 9.18
N ILE A 5 -13.88 25.45 9.93
CA ILE A 5 -14.24 24.12 9.38
C ILE A 5 -15.66 24.16 8.82
N ALA A 6 -16.60 24.80 9.53
CA ALA A 6 -17.96 24.99 9.03
C ALA A 6 -18.02 25.86 7.75
N ALA A 7 -17.15 26.86 7.62
CA ALA A 7 -17.07 27.71 6.45
C ALA A 7 -16.52 26.95 5.22
N ILE A 8 -15.55 26.05 5.41
CA ILE A 8 -14.99 25.22 4.33
C ILE A 8 -16.03 24.21 3.84
N ILE A 9 -16.77 23.58 4.75
CA ILE A 9 -17.87 22.66 4.38
C ILE A 9 -18.98 23.38 3.63
N LEU A 10 -19.31 24.61 4.02
CA LEU A 10 -20.32 25.42 3.31
C LEU A 10 -19.85 25.88 1.92
N LEU A 11 -18.55 26.12 1.72
CA LEU A 11 -17.98 26.52 0.43
C LEU A 11 -18.04 25.38 -0.60
N PHE A 12 -17.91 24.11 -0.16
CA PHE A 12 -18.07 22.95 -1.04
C PHE A 12 -19.54 22.62 -1.36
N ALA A 13 -20.48 23.04 -0.53
CA ALA A 13 -21.89 22.79 -0.74
C ALA A 13 -22.57 23.75 -1.75
N THR A 14 -21.93 24.86 -2.09
CA THR A 14 -22.52 25.88 -2.99
C THR A 14 -22.07 25.79 -4.45
N TYR A 15 -21.12 24.92 -4.80
CA TYR A 15 -20.69 24.70 -6.17
C TYR A 15 -21.17 23.36 -6.70
N GLY A 16 -22.35 23.34 -7.30
CA GLY A 16 -22.66 22.25 -8.19
C GLY A 16 -24.04 21.65 -8.19
N LEU A 17 -25.03 22.41 -8.52
CA LEU A 17 -26.28 21.89 -9.06
C LEU A 17 -26.62 22.60 -10.38
N THR A 18 -25.89 22.23 -11.43
CA THR A 18 -26.38 22.40 -12.79
C THR A 18 -26.38 21.04 -13.45
N ALA A 19 -27.56 20.46 -13.58
CA ALA A 19 -27.77 19.24 -14.33
C ALA A 19 -27.56 19.56 -15.83
N GLN A 20 -26.57 18.88 -16.44
CA GLN A 20 -26.42 18.88 -17.91
C GLN A 20 -27.00 17.58 -18.50
N PRO A 21 -27.55 17.64 -19.74
CA PRO A 21 -28.23 16.51 -20.36
C PRO A 21 -27.27 15.36 -20.69
N VAL A 22 -27.78 14.16 -20.55
CA VAL A 22 -27.05 12.88 -20.73
C VAL A 22 -26.81 12.67 -22.22
N ASP A 23 -25.55 12.83 -22.65
CA ASP A 23 -25.09 12.33 -23.94
C ASP A 23 -24.55 10.91 -23.74
N THR A 24 -25.15 9.94 -24.44
CA THR A 24 -24.74 8.55 -24.39
C THR A 24 -23.46 8.36 -25.23
N ALA A 25 -22.30 8.59 -24.60
CA ALA A 25 -21.02 8.31 -25.22
C ALA A 25 -20.62 6.84 -24.99
N ARG A 26 -20.46 6.09 -26.08
CA ARG A 26 -19.87 4.75 -26.08
C ARG A 26 -18.39 4.87 -25.74
N PHE A 27 -17.99 4.39 -24.57
CA PHE A 27 -16.59 4.35 -24.15
C PHE A 27 -15.84 3.24 -24.86
N ARG A 28 -14.93 3.56 -25.77
CA ARG A 28 -13.79 2.73 -26.11
C ARG A 28 -12.71 2.99 -25.06
N LEU A 29 -12.50 2.06 -24.18
CA LEU A 29 -11.30 2.02 -23.34
C LEU A 29 -10.13 1.53 -24.21
N GLU A 30 -9.47 2.46 -24.89
CA GLU A 30 -8.14 2.20 -25.42
C GLU A 30 -7.15 2.29 -24.24
N TYR A 31 -6.85 1.12 -23.67
CA TYR A 31 -5.80 1.01 -22.67
C TYR A 31 -4.44 1.12 -23.37
N THR A 32 -3.84 2.29 -23.31
CA THR A 32 -2.42 2.45 -23.61
C THR A 32 -1.65 1.98 -22.39
N PRO A 33 -0.80 0.94 -22.49
CA PRO A 33 0.01 0.50 -21.36
C PRO A 33 0.99 1.61 -21.02
N ARG A 34 0.77 2.22 -19.85
CA ARG A 34 1.64 3.24 -19.30
C ARG A 34 2.48 2.59 -18.22
N LEU A 35 3.74 2.90 -18.26
CA LEU A 35 4.67 2.61 -17.19
C LEU A 35 4.30 3.50 -16.00
N LEU A 36 3.41 2.96 -15.16
CA LEU A 36 3.09 3.56 -13.88
C LEU A 36 4.08 3.05 -12.85
N SER A 37 4.63 3.96 -12.08
CA SER A 37 5.26 3.57 -10.82
C SER A 37 4.21 2.83 -9.99
N PHE A 38 4.37 1.53 -9.85
CA PHE A 38 3.46 0.72 -9.06
C PHE A 38 3.69 0.98 -7.58
N SER A 39 2.89 1.83 -6.99
CA SER A 39 2.50 1.58 -5.63
C SER A 39 1.47 0.45 -5.70
N LYS A 40 1.77 -0.66 -5.07
CA LYS A 40 0.89 -1.82 -4.99
C LYS A 40 -0.35 -1.40 -4.20
N LEU A 41 -1.39 -0.96 -4.89
CA LEU A 41 -2.71 -0.86 -4.31
C LEU A 41 -3.14 -2.28 -3.94
N ASN A 42 -3.10 -2.59 -2.66
CA ASN A 42 -3.63 -3.82 -2.09
C ASN A 42 -5.17 -3.74 -2.04
N GLN A 43 -5.78 -3.30 -3.12
CA GLN A 43 -7.22 -3.42 -3.31
C GLN A 43 -7.45 -4.59 -4.25
N GLN A 44 -7.97 -5.66 -3.71
CA GLN A 44 -8.60 -6.68 -4.53
C GLN A 44 -9.73 -5.99 -5.30
N PRO A 45 -9.83 -6.14 -6.62
CA PRO A 45 -11.00 -5.67 -7.33
C PRO A 45 -12.22 -6.39 -6.75
N ASP A 46 -13.16 -5.61 -6.25
CA ASP A 46 -14.47 -6.13 -5.86
C ASP A 46 -15.20 -6.52 -7.14
N MET A 47 -15.13 -7.82 -7.47
CA MET A 47 -15.82 -8.42 -8.60
C MET A 47 -17.28 -8.70 -8.20
N THR A 48 -17.97 -7.71 -7.68
CA THR A 48 -19.42 -7.76 -7.62
C THR A 48 -19.95 -7.49 -9.01
N ASP A 49 -20.37 -8.57 -9.64
CA ASP A 49 -21.07 -8.55 -10.92
C ASP A 49 -22.25 -7.56 -10.82
N SER A 50 -22.24 -6.57 -11.69
CA SER A 50 -23.34 -5.61 -11.75
C SER A 50 -24.63 -6.38 -12.03
N THR A 51 -25.50 -6.38 -11.04
CA THR A 51 -26.83 -6.95 -11.17
C THR A 51 -27.50 -6.38 -12.40
N THR A 52 -27.76 -7.25 -13.36
CA THR A 52 -28.67 -6.94 -14.46
C THR A 52 -30.00 -6.53 -13.87
N ASP A 53 -30.35 -5.26 -13.98
CA ASP A 53 -31.68 -4.79 -13.67
C ASP A 53 -32.68 -5.62 -14.44
N LYS A 54 -33.42 -6.46 -13.71
CA LYS A 54 -34.61 -7.14 -14.28
C LYS A 54 -35.68 -6.08 -14.46
N VAL A 55 -35.69 -5.49 -15.64
CA VAL A 55 -36.82 -4.64 -16.06
C VAL A 55 -38.08 -5.50 -16.03
N LYS A 56 -38.97 -5.24 -15.10
CA LYS A 56 -40.30 -5.82 -15.11
C LYS A 56 -41.11 -5.12 -16.19
N PHE A 57 -41.28 -5.82 -17.31
CA PHE A 57 -42.23 -5.38 -18.32
C PHE A 57 -43.59 -5.95 -17.96
N ASP A 58 -44.55 -5.10 -17.67
CA ASP A 58 -45.95 -5.50 -17.65
C ASP A 58 -46.44 -5.54 -19.09
N TYR A 59 -46.54 -6.75 -19.62
CA TYR A 59 -47.07 -6.95 -20.97
C TYR A 59 -48.59 -7.10 -20.87
N TYR A 60 -49.32 -6.15 -21.40
CA TYR A 60 -50.73 -6.34 -21.71
C TYR A 60 -50.82 -7.16 -23.01
N ILE A 61 -51.03 -8.46 -22.88
CA ILE A 61 -51.21 -9.33 -24.05
C ILE A 61 -52.68 -9.29 -24.43
N THR A 62 -53.03 -8.54 -25.46
CA THR A 62 -54.30 -8.66 -26.13
C THR A 62 -54.20 -9.82 -27.12
N PRO A 63 -54.91 -10.93 -26.94
CA PRO A 63 -54.82 -12.06 -27.87
C PRO A 63 -55.47 -11.68 -29.21
N GLN A 64 -54.68 -11.28 -30.18
CA GLN A 64 -55.08 -11.22 -31.57
C GLN A 64 -54.67 -12.51 -32.26
N ARG A 65 -55.66 -13.28 -32.75
CA ARG A 65 -55.41 -14.38 -33.65
C ARG A 65 -54.88 -13.81 -34.98
N MET A 66 -53.57 -13.89 -35.16
CA MET A 66 -52.94 -13.68 -36.45
C MET A 66 -52.50 -15.03 -37.01
N ASP A 67 -53.18 -15.46 -38.07
CA ASP A 67 -52.68 -16.56 -38.92
C ASP A 67 -51.49 -16.04 -39.71
N ALA A 68 -50.32 -16.06 -39.11
CA ALA A 68 -49.09 -15.63 -39.78
C ALA A 68 -48.40 -16.83 -40.41
N THR A 69 -48.58 -16.98 -41.71
CA THR A 69 -47.74 -17.82 -42.56
C THR A 69 -46.40 -17.17 -42.84
N PHE A 70 -45.87 -16.38 -41.90
CA PHE A 70 -44.58 -15.75 -42.03
C PHE A 70 -43.47 -16.70 -41.54
N LYS A 71 -42.67 -17.22 -42.46
CA LYS A 71 -41.39 -17.86 -42.11
C LYS A 71 -40.40 -16.76 -41.76
N PRO A 72 -40.04 -16.56 -40.49
CA PRO A 72 -39.03 -15.56 -40.15
C PRO A 72 -37.70 -15.97 -40.80
N GLY A 73 -37.19 -15.12 -41.67
CA GLY A 73 -35.80 -15.26 -42.17
C GLY A 73 -34.87 -15.25 -40.98
N THR A 74 -34.00 -16.23 -40.88
CA THR A 74 -32.94 -16.25 -39.88
C THR A 74 -32.11 -14.99 -40.04
N ILE A 75 -32.20 -14.08 -39.09
CA ILE A 75 -31.31 -12.90 -39.00
C ILE A 75 -29.87 -13.47 -38.83
N PRO A 76 -28.96 -13.27 -39.81
CA PRO A 76 -27.60 -13.69 -39.61
C PRO A 76 -27.06 -12.98 -38.37
N TYR A 77 -26.57 -13.75 -37.39
CA TYR A 77 -25.91 -13.17 -36.22
C TYR A 77 -24.80 -12.24 -36.68
N SER A 78 -24.81 -11.05 -36.14
CA SER A 78 -23.77 -10.06 -36.35
C SER A 78 -22.46 -10.67 -35.89
N LYS A 79 -21.50 -10.78 -36.80
CA LYS A 79 -20.11 -11.10 -36.45
C LYS A 79 -19.59 -9.89 -35.68
N VAL A 80 -19.71 -9.91 -34.36
CA VAL A 80 -18.97 -8.96 -33.50
C VAL A 80 -17.50 -9.29 -33.72
N SER A 81 -16.81 -8.45 -34.47
CA SER A 81 -15.35 -8.48 -34.49
C SER A 81 -14.90 -8.12 -33.09
N PRO A 82 -14.23 -9.02 -32.36
CA PRO A 82 -13.70 -8.63 -31.07
C PRO A 82 -12.79 -7.42 -31.29
N ASP A 83 -12.96 -6.37 -30.48
CA ASP A 83 -12.08 -5.22 -30.51
C ASP A 83 -10.64 -5.71 -30.45
N GLY A 84 -9.80 -5.18 -31.33
CA GLY A 84 -8.40 -5.58 -31.38
C GLY A 84 -7.77 -5.36 -30.01
N LEU A 85 -7.19 -6.43 -29.46
CA LEU A 85 -6.54 -6.34 -28.16
C LEU A 85 -5.45 -5.26 -28.22
N VAL A 86 -5.44 -4.41 -27.19
CA VAL A 86 -4.49 -3.30 -27.07
C VAL A 86 -3.06 -3.83 -27.15
N LYS A 87 -2.21 -3.14 -27.91
CA LYS A 87 -0.78 -3.44 -27.98
C LYS A 87 -0.16 -3.24 -26.59
N MET A 88 0.38 -4.30 -26.01
CA MET A 88 1.10 -4.23 -24.73
C MET A 88 2.58 -4.53 -24.95
N TYR A 89 3.44 -3.72 -24.35
CA TYR A 89 4.87 -3.97 -24.34
C TYR A 89 5.22 -4.91 -23.19
N ARG A 90 6.08 -5.89 -23.45
CA ARG A 90 6.53 -6.86 -22.42
C ARG A 90 7.55 -6.28 -21.49
N ASN A 91 8.38 -5.41 -21.99
CA ASN A 91 9.58 -4.98 -21.31
C ASN A 91 9.71 -3.47 -21.36
N PHE A 92 10.27 -2.91 -20.33
CA PHE A 92 10.70 -1.53 -20.37
C PHE A 92 12.01 -1.31 -19.60
N ILE A 93 12.70 -0.26 -20.00
CA ILE A 93 13.89 0.28 -19.33
C ILE A 93 13.60 1.75 -19.09
N LYS A 94 13.75 2.19 -17.85
CA LYS A 94 13.66 3.60 -17.48
C LYS A 94 14.96 3.99 -16.80
N VAL A 95 15.60 5.04 -17.29
CA VAL A 95 16.82 5.59 -16.73
C VAL A 95 16.64 7.08 -16.51
N GLY A 96 17.14 7.55 -15.37
CA GLY A 96 17.03 8.95 -15.00
C GLY A 96 18.26 9.41 -14.24
N PHE A 97 18.49 10.69 -14.27
CA PHE A 97 19.55 11.36 -13.57
C PHE A 97 19.06 12.70 -13.02
N GLY A 98 19.41 13.01 -11.80
CA GLY A 98 18.87 14.18 -11.13
C GLY A 98 19.92 15.02 -10.40
N TYR A 99 19.44 16.17 -9.92
CA TYR A 99 20.14 17.07 -9.02
C TYR A 99 19.41 17.10 -7.66
N PRO A 100 20.09 16.92 -6.53
CA PRO A 100 21.50 16.47 -6.40
C PRO A 100 21.73 15.12 -7.08
N LEU A 101 22.95 14.64 -7.17
CA LEU A 101 23.29 13.41 -7.90
C LEU A 101 22.39 12.22 -7.53
N THR A 102 21.38 11.94 -8.35
CA THR A 102 20.34 10.93 -8.09
C THR A 102 20.14 10.05 -9.33
N PRO A 103 21.00 9.03 -9.55
CA PRO A 103 20.75 8.05 -10.59
C PRO A 103 19.53 7.17 -10.26
N LEU A 104 18.71 6.93 -11.28
CA LEU A 104 17.58 6.02 -11.30
C LEU A 104 17.74 5.02 -12.44
N ALA A 105 17.51 3.75 -12.17
CA ALA A 105 17.43 2.71 -13.18
C ALA A 105 16.29 1.72 -12.83
N GLU A 106 15.36 1.55 -13.76
CA GLU A 106 14.27 0.58 -13.64
C GLU A 106 14.27 -0.34 -14.87
N LEU A 107 14.19 -1.63 -14.65
CA LEU A 107 14.06 -2.64 -15.68
C LEU A 107 12.86 -3.52 -15.35
N SER A 108 12.05 -3.79 -16.34
CA SER A 108 10.94 -4.73 -16.20
C SER A 108 10.83 -5.64 -17.41
N PHE A 109 10.74 -6.93 -17.15
CA PHE A 109 10.58 -7.98 -18.14
C PHE A 109 9.39 -8.85 -17.79
N HIS A 110 8.48 -9.05 -18.75
CA HIS A 110 7.30 -9.90 -18.56
C HIS A 110 6.99 -10.69 -19.84
N ASN A 111 6.61 -11.97 -19.67
CA ASN A 111 6.05 -12.74 -20.76
C ASN A 111 4.52 -12.58 -20.79
N LEU A 112 4.05 -11.48 -21.33
CA LEU A 112 2.61 -11.23 -21.43
C LEU A 112 1.88 -12.33 -22.22
N GLN A 113 0.63 -12.65 -21.78
CA GLN A 113 -0.36 -13.44 -22.53
C GLN A 113 -0.01 -14.91 -22.82
N ASN A 114 0.80 -15.52 -21.98
CA ASN A 114 0.97 -16.95 -22.01
C ASN A 114 -0.08 -17.62 -21.11
N THR A 115 -0.90 -18.51 -21.70
CA THR A 115 -1.97 -19.22 -20.98
C THR A 115 -1.45 -20.34 -20.06
N LYS A 116 -0.18 -20.75 -20.23
CA LYS A 116 0.42 -21.84 -19.45
C LYS A 116 1.22 -21.36 -18.27
N TYR A 117 1.92 -20.24 -18.41
CA TYR A 117 2.76 -19.66 -17.36
C TYR A 117 2.95 -18.17 -17.54
N SER A 118 3.25 -17.48 -16.45
CA SER A 118 3.65 -16.07 -16.42
C SER A 118 5.00 -15.96 -15.72
N LEU A 119 5.92 -15.24 -16.35
CA LEU A 119 7.23 -14.94 -15.79
C LEU A 119 7.41 -13.42 -15.80
N GLY A 120 7.89 -12.86 -14.69
CA GLY A 120 8.23 -11.46 -14.58
C GLY A 120 9.53 -11.26 -13.80
N ALA A 121 10.29 -10.26 -14.19
CA ALA A 121 11.48 -9.81 -13.49
C ALA A 121 11.49 -8.29 -13.45
N ASN A 122 11.70 -7.72 -12.28
CA ASN A 122 11.78 -6.28 -12.08
C ASN A 122 13.06 -5.95 -11.31
N VAL A 123 13.79 -4.95 -11.78
CA VAL A 123 14.94 -4.38 -11.10
C VAL A 123 14.69 -2.89 -10.94
N HIS A 124 14.88 -2.40 -9.73
CA HIS A 124 14.81 -0.99 -9.40
C HIS A 124 16.07 -0.59 -8.66
N HIS A 125 16.70 0.48 -9.09
CA HIS A 125 17.82 1.09 -8.39
C HIS A 125 17.62 2.60 -8.33
N TYR A 126 17.66 3.13 -7.12
CA TYR A 126 17.65 4.56 -6.85
C TYR A 126 18.73 4.87 -5.83
N SER A 127 19.55 5.87 -6.10
CA SER A 127 20.51 6.33 -5.12
C SER A 127 20.57 7.84 -5.07
N TYR A 128 21.02 8.35 -3.95
CA TYR A 128 21.17 9.77 -3.69
C TYR A 128 22.57 10.02 -3.13
N TRP A 129 23.32 10.85 -3.83
CA TRP A 129 24.69 11.23 -3.45
C TRP A 129 24.75 12.75 -3.44
N ALA A 130 24.55 13.35 -2.25
CA ALA A 130 24.74 14.78 -2.12
C ALA A 130 26.24 15.10 -2.15
N PRO A 131 26.73 15.85 -3.14
CA PRO A 131 28.05 16.43 -3.03
C PRO A 131 28.04 17.43 -1.86
N GLN A 132 29.11 17.47 -1.09
CA GLN A 132 29.29 18.49 -0.04
C GLN A 132 29.57 19.85 -0.68
N ILE A 133 28.54 20.52 -1.20
CA ILE A 133 28.64 21.83 -1.85
C ILE A 133 28.07 22.90 -0.91
N GLY A 134 28.98 23.74 -0.38
CA GLY A 134 28.61 25.01 0.26
C GLY A 134 28.41 25.00 1.79
N LYS A 135 28.23 26.21 2.34
CA LYS A 135 28.08 26.45 3.78
C LYS A 135 26.82 25.82 4.39
N GLU A 136 25.77 25.64 3.57
CA GLU A 136 24.50 25.06 4.01
C GLU A 136 24.64 23.59 4.42
N MET A 137 25.53 22.85 3.78
CA MET A 137 25.76 21.44 4.13
C MET A 137 26.51 21.23 5.45
N LYS A 138 27.22 22.22 5.95
CA LYS A 138 27.74 22.17 7.33
C LYS A 138 26.62 22.27 8.36
N GLN A 139 25.53 22.95 8.01
CA GLN A 139 24.38 23.15 8.88
C GLN A 139 23.35 22.02 8.78
N TYR A 140 23.27 21.33 7.62
CA TYR A 140 22.29 20.26 7.35
C TYR A 140 22.97 19.11 6.59
N PRO A 141 23.80 18.30 7.26
CA PRO A 141 24.43 17.16 6.61
C PRO A 141 23.36 16.13 6.23
N ASN A 142 23.29 15.85 4.94
CA ASN A 142 22.44 14.78 4.41
C ASN A 142 23.30 13.56 4.12
N GLY A 143 22.85 12.40 4.57
CA GLY A 143 23.58 11.16 4.29
C GLY A 143 23.29 10.64 2.88
N PRO A 144 24.27 10.05 2.20
CA PRO A 144 24.00 9.29 1.00
C PRO A 144 23.08 8.12 1.30
N MET A 145 22.22 7.80 0.35
CA MET A 145 21.35 6.64 0.41
C MET A 145 21.34 5.88 -0.91
N SER A 146 21.07 4.60 -0.85
CA SER A 146 20.92 3.75 -2.03
C SER A 146 19.88 2.68 -1.74
N ASP A 147 18.99 2.46 -2.67
CA ASP A 147 17.96 1.42 -2.62
C ASP A 147 18.01 0.63 -3.93
N THR A 148 18.24 -0.67 -3.82
CA THR A 148 18.29 -1.59 -4.96
C THR A 148 17.36 -2.76 -4.68
N ARG A 149 16.39 -2.96 -5.55
CA ARG A 149 15.39 -4.04 -5.43
C ARG A 149 15.37 -4.88 -6.68
N VAL A 150 15.43 -6.18 -6.50
CA VAL A 150 15.27 -7.18 -7.56
C VAL A 150 14.11 -8.07 -7.20
N HIS A 151 13.13 -8.20 -8.07
CA HIS A 151 11.97 -9.06 -7.88
C HIS A 151 11.77 -9.97 -9.07
N LEU A 152 11.66 -11.26 -8.80
CA LEU A 152 11.33 -12.29 -9.75
C LEU A 152 9.99 -12.90 -9.37
N ASN A 153 9.13 -13.09 -10.34
CA ASN A 153 7.85 -13.77 -10.13
C ASN A 153 7.62 -14.82 -11.24
N PHE A 154 7.05 -15.93 -10.85
CA PHE A 154 6.65 -16.99 -11.76
C PHE A 154 5.29 -17.53 -11.35
N LYS A 155 4.38 -17.70 -12.32
CA LYS A 155 3.09 -18.35 -12.13
C LYS A 155 2.93 -19.44 -13.17
N LYS A 156 2.44 -20.60 -12.75
CA LYS A 156 2.06 -21.70 -13.63
C LYS A 156 0.57 -21.99 -13.46
N PHE A 157 -0.13 -21.88 -14.56
CA PHE A 157 -1.57 -22.08 -14.60
C PHE A 157 -1.87 -23.56 -14.91
N PHE A 158 -2.50 -24.22 -13.94
CA PHE A 158 -3.11 -25.53 -14.14
C PHE A 158 -4.61 -25.36 -14.37
N ARG A 159 -5.29 -26.43 -14.76
CA ARG A 159 -6.75 -26.36 -15.01
C ARG A 159 -7.54 -25.83 -13.81
N ASN A 160 -7.16 -26.21 -12.60
CA ASN A 160 -7.93 -25.95 -11.39
C ASN A 160 -7.20 -25.10 -10.36
N GLN A 161 -5.91 -24.91 -10.51
CA GLN A 161 -5.05 -24.26 -9.53
C GLN A 161 -3.97 -23.45 -10.24
N THR A 162 -3.45 -22.45 -9.55
CA THR A 162 -2.30 -21.67 -9.99
C THR A 162 -1.19 -21.82 -8.95
N LEU A 163 -0.06 -22.35 -9.37
CA LEU A 163 1.17 -22.27 -8.60
C LEU A 163 1.80 -20.91 -8.86
N TYR A 164 2.12 -20.17 -7.80
CA TYR A 164 2.84 -18.92 -7.91
C TYR A 164 4.05 -18.91 -6.99
N THR A 165 5.14 -18.35 -7.50
CA THR A 165 6.38 -18.20 -6.76
C THR A 165 6.92 -16.79 -6.95
N ALA A 166 7.55 -16.27 -5.92
CA ALA A 166 8.26 -15.01 -6.02
C ALA A 166 9.58 -15.12 -5.25
N ALA A 167 10.59 -14.45 -5.78
CA ALA A 167 11.87 -14.26 -5.10
C ALA A 167 12.25 -12.78 -5.19
N GLY A 168 12.86 -12.25 -4.14
CA GLY A 168 13.25 -10.85 -4.09
C GLY A 168 14.55 -10.68 -3.32
N TYR A 169 15.30 -9.66 -3.73
CA TYR A 169 16.46 -9.17 -3.01
C TYR A 169 16.37 -7.66 -2.93
N ASN A 170 16.45 -7.14 -1.72
CA ASN A 170 16.50 -5.70 -1.47
C ASN A 170 17.81 -5.39 -0.75
N HIS A 171 18.49 -4.38 -1.23
CA HIS A 171 19.67 -3.82 -0.60
C HIS A 171 19.45 -2.35 -0.34
N GLU A 172 19.49 -1.96 0.92
CA GLU A 172 19.37 -0.57 1.33
C GLU A 172 20.64 -0.13 2.04
N TYR A 173 21.09 1.05 1.69
CA TYR A 173 22.21 1.73 2.30
C TYR A 173 21.82 3.13 2.71
N ASN A 174 22.13 3.48 3.95
CA ASN A 174 21.98 4.82 4.48
C ASN A 174 23.05 5.11 5.53
N ARG A 175 23.07 6.31 6.05
CA ARG A 175 24.00 6.71 7.12
C ARG A 175 23.23 7.34 8.27
N TYR A 176 23.75 7.18 9.47
CA TYR A 176 23.34 7.94 10.65
C TYR A 176 23.90 9.36 10.54
N TYR A 177 23.15 10.30 9.97
CA TYR A 177 23.59 11.68 9.75
C TYR A 177 22.83 12.69 10.61
N GLY A 178 21.75 12.28 11.29
CA GLY A 178 20.99 13.14 12.18
C GLY A 178 21.78 13.48 13.44
N TYR A 179 22.02 14.76 13.69
CA TYR A 179 22.62 15.23 14.94
C TYR A 179 22.18 16.65 15.23
N HIS A 180 22.15 17.01 16.50
CA HIS A 180 21.82 18.34 16.93
C HIS A 180 23.08 19.19 17.05
N TYR A 181 23.32 20.07 16.08
CA TYR A 181 24.54 20.87 15.97
C TYR A 181 24.83 21.73 17.22
N LYS A 182 23.80 22.21 17.92
CA LYS A 182 23.94 23.02 19.12
C LYS A 182 24.50 22.23 20.30
N GLU A 183 24.14 20.96 20.40
CA GLU A 183 24.59 20.09 21.48
C GLU A 183 25.98 19.50 21.20
N TRP A 184 26.40 19.48 19.92
CA TRP A 184 27.65 18.85 19.53
C TRP A 184 28.41 19.61 18.44
N PRO A 185 29.02 20.76 18.77
CA PRO A 185 29.74 21.58 17.81
C PRO A 185 30.99 20.89 17.21
N ASP A 186 31.58 19.93 17.95
CA ASP A 186 32.77 19.19 17.54
C ASP A 186 32.52 17.88 16.81
N PHE A 187 31.28 17.61 16.42
CA PHE A 187 30.86 16.36 15.75
C PHE A 187 31.76 15.92 14.60
N HIS A 188 32.29 16.85 13.82
CA HIS A 188 33.22 16.51 12.74
C HIS A 188 34.56 15.93 13.21
N ASN A 189 35.04 16.38 14.33
CA ASN A 189 36.27 15.87 14.93
C ASN A 189 36.02 14.48 15.54
N ASP A 190 34.88 14.29 16.17
CA ASP A 190 34.52 13.02 16.79
C ASP A 190 34.23 11.92 15.78
N ILE A 191 33.60 12.24 14.61
CA ILE A 191 33.47 11.30 13.50
C ILE A 191 34.83 10.89 12.93
N ALA A 192 35.76 11.83 12.81
CA ALA A 192 37.09 11.51 12.33
C ALA A 192 37.81 10.54 13.28
N TYR A 193 37.55 10.65 14.59
CA TYR A 193 38.08 9.77 15.63
C TYR A 193 37.39 8.39 15.65
N ALA A 194 36.07 8.33 15.54
CA ALA A 194 35.30 7.08 15.58
C ALA A 194 35.31 6.27 14.27
N GLY A 195 35.77 6.89 13.18
CA GLY A 195 35.81 6.29 11.85
C GLY A 195 34.52 6.45 11.06
N LYS A 196 34.64 6.78 9.78
CA LYS A 196 33.50 6.97 8.86
C LYS A 196 32.61 5.74 8.72
N ASP A 197 33.13 4.56 9.02
CA ASP A 197 32.43 3.29 8.88
C ASP A 197 31.40 3.07 9.99
N SER A 198 31.57 3.67 11.17
CA SER A 198 30.63 3.57 12.29
C SER A 198 29.25 4.19 11.99
N LEU A 199 29.19 5.12 11.04
CA LEU A 199 27.94 5.75 10.61
C LEU A 199 27.21 5.03 9.49
N ARG A 200 27.79 3.99 8.92
CA ARG A 200 27.17 3.22 7.84
C ARG A 200 26.06 2.33 8.40
N ASN A 201 24.95 2.30 7.69
CA ASN A 201 23.87 1.36 7.94
C ASN A 201 23.49 0.71 6.63
N ASN A 202 23.66 -0.59 6.57
CA ASN A 202 23.55 -1.36 5.35
C ASN A 202 22.80 -2.66 5.64
N PHE A 203 21.69 -2.88 4.99
CA PHE A 203 20.91 -4.10 5.18
C PHE A 203 20.58 -4.79 3.86
N HIS A 204 20.66 -6.09 3.92
CA HIS A 204 20.37 -7.01 2.85
C HIS A 204 19.13 -7.83 3.25
N HIS A 205 18.13 -7.82 2.41
CA HIS A 205 16.91 -8.57 2.63
C HIS A 205 16.66 -9.49 1.43
N VAL A 206 16.65 -10.79 1.69
CA VAL A 206 16.28 -11.82 0.73
C VAL A 206 14.90 -12.34 1.10
N LYS A 207 14.02 -12.44 0.13
CA LYS A 207 12.69 -13.02 0.31
C LYS A 207 12.41 -14.07 -0.75
N ALA A 208 11.72 -15.13 -0.36
CA ALA A 208 11.24 -16.17 -1.25
C ALA A 208 9.83 -16.58 -0.83
N MET A 209 8.98 -16.89 -1.80
CA MET A 209 7.60 -17.28 -1.56
C MET A 209 7.18 -18.32 -2.59
N VAL A 210 6.43 -19.31 -2.13
CA VAL A 210 5.73 -20.27 -2.98
C VAL A 210 4.29 -20.42 -2.48
N GLY A 211 3.35 -20.42 -3.39
CA GLY A 211 1.94 -20.60 -3.04
C GLY A 211 1.15 -21.32 -4.12
N LEU A 212 0.05 -21.90 -3.69
CA LEU A 212 -0.88 -22.65 -4.52
C LEU A 212 -2.30 -22.14 -4.25
N ALA A 213 -2.88 -21.47 -5.25
CA ALA A 213 -4.23 -20.90 -5.17
C ALA A 213 -5.20 -21.62 -6.09
N SER A 214 -6.46 -21.72 -5.71
CA SER A 214 -7.54 -22.17 -6.59
C SER A 214 -7.79 -21.15 -7.70
N ASN A 215 -8.10 -21.62 -8.92
CA ASN A 215 -8.52 -20.75 -10.01
C ASN A 215 -9.99 -20.37 -9.80
N TYR A 216 -10.26 -19.10 -9.49
CA TYR A 216 -11.60 -18.55 -9.22
C TYR A 216 -12.48 -18.45 -10.48
N VAL A 217 -11.91 -18.57 -11.67
CA VAL A 217 -12.62 -18.40 -12.95
C VAL A 217 -13.62 -19.55 -13.24
N LEU A 218 -13.51 -20.67 -12.51
CA LEU A 218 -14.43 -21.79 -12.65
C LEU A 218 -15.54 -21.64 -11.60
N GLU A 219 -16.67 -21.06 -11.98
CA GLU A 219 -17.84 -20.81 -11.14
C GLU A 219 -18.39 -22.04 -10.39
N ASP A 220 -18.09 -23.24 -10.85
CA ASP A 220 -18.61 -24.49 -10.27
C ASP A 220 -17.84 -25.00 -9.04
N LYS A 221 -16.75 -24.34 -8.63
CA LYS A 221 -15.98 -24.83 -7.48
C LYS A 221 -16.46 -24.27 -6.17
N LYS A 222 -17.06 -25.13 -5.38
CA LYS A 222 -17.48 -24.82 -4.01
C LYS A 222 -16.31 -24.61 -3.05
N LEU A 223 -15.16 -25.25 -3.31
CA LEU A 223 -13.97 -25.17 -2.46
C LEU A 223 -12.93 -24.24 -3.08
N LYS A 224 -12.58 -23.19 -2.36
CA LYS A 224 -11.54 -22.22 -2.71
C LYS A 224 -10.44 -22.32 -1.67
N GLN A 225 -9.20 -22.33 -2.10
CA GLN A 225 -8.03 -22.39 -1.21
C GLN A 225 -6.88 -21.55 -1.74
N ASP A 226 -6.11 -21.02 -0.84
CA ASP A 226 -4.79 -20.44 -1.09
C ASP A 226 -3.88 -20.83 0.07
N VAL A 227 -2.76 -21.44 -0.24
CA VAL A 227 -1.74 -21.81 0.73
C VAL A 227 -0.42 -21.23 0.27
N ARG A 228 0.21 -20.44 1.11
CA ARG A 228 1.44 -19.72 0.82
C ARG A 228 2.46 -19.93 1.93
N ILE A 229 3.66 -20.31 1.55
CA ILE A 229 4.82 -20.35 2.42
C ILE A 229 5.78 -19.27 1.98
N SER A 230 6.26 -18.46 2.91
CA SER A 230 7.24 -17.40 2.70
C SER A 230 8.44 -17.58 3.60
N TYR A 231 9.58 -17.15 3.11
CA TYR A 231 10.82 -17.06 3.86
C TYR A 231 11.45 -15.70 3.60
N ASP A 232 11.75 -14.98 4.67
CA ASP A 232 12.45 -13.71 4.66
C ASP A 232 13.72 -13.82 5.50
N PHE A 233 14.84 -13.34 4.95
CA PHE A 233 16.11 -13.25 5.64
C PHE A 233 16.62 -11.82 5.57
N LEU A 234 16.77 -11.17 6.72
CA LEU A 234 17.37 -9.86 6.87
C LEU A 234 18.76 -9.98 7.50
N HIS A 235 19.72 -9.26 6.95
CA HIS A 235 21.05 -9.11 7.52
C HIS A 235 21.48 -7.64 7.52
N ARG A 236 21.82 -7.12 8.69
CA ARG A 236 22.38 -5.78 8.87
C ARG A 236 23.89 -5.88 8.99
N GLY A 237 24.58 -5.60 7.87
CA GLY A 237 25.98 -5.98 7.64
C GLY A 237 26.97 -5.55 8.71
N GLN A 238 27.00 -4.28 9.08
CA GLN A 238 27.97 -3.75 10.05
C GLN A 238 27.74 -4.23 11.48
N TRP A 239 26.47 -4.35 11.87
CA TRP A 239 26.07 -4.69 13.23
C TRP A 239 25.83 -6.18 13.44
N LYS A 240 25.87 -6.96 12.33
CA LYS A 240 25.65 -8.41 12.32
C LYS A 240 24.31 -8.84 12.94
N ASP A 241 23.33 -7.93 12.95
CA ASP A 241 21.95 -8.28 13.31
C ASP A 241 21.34 -9.10 12.17
N MET A 242 20.66 -10.19 12.52
CA MET A 242 20.05 -11.09 11.54
C MET A 242 18.65 -11.47 12.01
N GLU A 243 17.71 -11.50 11.07
CA GLU A 243 16.37 -12.03 11.27
C GLU A 243 16.08 -13.10 10.22
N ASN A 244 15.56 -14.24 10.65
CA ASN A 244 14.95 -15.24 9.80
C ASN A 244 13.46 -15.29 10.12
N HIS A 245 12.63 -15.14 9.13
CA HIS A 245 11.18 -15.22 9.24
C HIS A 245 10.65 -16.27 8.29
N ILE A 246 9.87 -17.22 8.82
CA ILE A 246 9.14 -18.22 8.05
C ILE A 246 7.66 -17.98 8.29
N GLY A 247 6.90 -17.70 7.23
CA GLY A 247 5.47 -17.49 7.26
C GLY A 247 4.71 -18.58 6.52
N LEU A 248 3.63 -19.08 7.11
CA LEU A 248 2.61 -19.90 6.47
C LEU A 248 1.29 -19.14 6.55
N ASN A 249 0.81 -18.68 5.39
CA ASN A 249 -0.51 -18.04 5.29
C ASN A 249 -1.40 -18.96 4.46
N SER A 250 -2.54 -19.31 4.97
CA SER A 250 -3.46 -20.18 4.26
C SER A 250 -4.90 -19.80 4.53
N PHE A 251 -5.74 -19.92 3.53
CA PHE A 251 -7.17 -19.94 3.74
C PHE A 251 -7.83 -21.08 2.98
N VAL A 252 -8.92 -21.56 3.54
CA VAL A 252 -9.85 -22.48 2.90
C VAL A 252 -11.25 -21.90 3.03
N ALA A 253 -11.94 -21.73 1.90
CA ALA A 253 -13.29 -21.21 1.87
C ALA A 253 -14.22 -22.20 1.12
N TYR A 254 -15.40 -22.41 1.65
CA TYR A 254 -16.37 -23.34 1.11
C TYR A 254 -17.73 -22.66 0.90
N ASP A 255 -18.14 -22.57 -0.37
CA ASP A 255 -19.45 -22.05 -0.76
C ASP A 255 -20.51 -23.13 -0.56
N SER A 256 -21.45 -22.90 0.34
CA SER A 256 -22.49 -23.85 0.71
C SER A 256 -23.83 -23.15 0.95
N ARG A 257 -24.89 -23.91 0.91
CA ARG A 257 -26.24 -23.49 1.33
C ARG A 257 -26.68 -24.29 2.55
N TRP A 258 -25.78 -24.53 3.46
CA TRP A 258 -26.04 -25.34 4.65
C TRP A 258 -27.08 -24.71 5.57
N ALA A 259 -27.00 -23.42 5.85
CA ALA A 259 -28.05 -22.72 6.57
C ALA A 259 -29.23 -22.46 5.61
N LYS A 260 -30.46 -22.65 6.10
CA LYS A 260 -31.70 -22.37 5.33
C LYS A 260 -31.93 -20.86 5.17
N ILE A 261 -30.92 -20.12 4.82
CA ILE A 261 -30.91 -18.68 4.61
C ILE A 261 -30.90 -18.46 3.09
N SER A 262 -31.78 -17.59 2.59
CA SER A 262 -31.77 -17.21 1.18
C SER A 262 -30.51 -16.36 0.90
N GLY A 263 -29.80 -16.66 -0.20
CA GLY A 263 -28.60 -15.92 -0.61
C GLY A 263 -27.35 -16.80 -0.71
N SER A 264 -26.20 -16.18 -0.95
CA SER A 264 -24.92 -16.88 -0.99
C SER A 264 -24.33 -17.02 0.42
N GLN A 265 -23.73 -18.16 0.68
CA GLN A 265 -23.08 -18.46 1.95
C GLN A 265 -21.69 -18.99 1.69
N CYS A 266 -20.68 -18.44 2.37
CA CYS A 266 -19.31 -18.88 2.29
C CYS A 266 -18.74 -19.03 3.70
N TYR A 267 -18.22 -20.19 4.01
CA TYR A 267 -17.54 -20.47 5.28
C TYR A 267 -16.03 -20.48 5.03
N ARG A 268 -15.30 -19.70 5.80
CA ARG A 268 -13.88 -19.46 5.58
C ARG A 268 -13.10 -19.71 6.86
N LEU A 269 -11.99 -20.39 6.72
CA LEU A 269 -10.97 -20.60 7.74
C LEU A 269 -9.67 -20.01 7.23
N ASP A 270 -9.12 -19.06 7.95
CA ASP A 270 -7.81 -18.48 7.72
C ASP A 270 -6.85 -18.97 8.80
N LEU A 271 -5.64 -19.33 8.40
CA LEU A 271 -4.58 -19.78 9.30
C LEU A 271 -3.29 -19.07 8.92
N ASP A 272 -2.84 -18.16 9.77
CA ASP A 272 -1.57 -17.47 9.64
C ASP A 272 -0.64 -17.91 10.78
N LEU A 273 0.53 -18.42 10.40
CA LEU A 273 1.57 -18.85 11.33
C LEU A 273 2.89 -18.23 10.90
N ASP A 274 3.48 -17.45 11.78
CA ASP A 274 4.76 -16.79 11.57
C ASP A 274 5.76 -17.22 12.65
N TYR A 275 6.94 -17.61 12.22
CA TYR A 275 8.07 -17.94 13.08
C TYR A 275 9.22 -16.99 12.81
N PHE A 276 9.70 -16.31 13.85
CA PHE A 276 10.81 -15.37 13.82
C PHE A 276 11.98 -15.91 14.65
N ASN A 277 13.18 -15.81 14.10
CA ASN A 277 14.42 -16.12 14.79
C ASN A 277 15.40 -14.98 14.57
N ASP A 278 15.59 -14.18 15.60
CA ASP A 278 16.46 -13.02 15.61
C ASP A 278 17.77 -13.31 16.30
N LYS A 279 18.87 -12.82 15.74
CA LYS A 279 20.21 -12.93 16.33
C LYS A 279 20.89 -11.57 16.29
N TRP A 280 21.37 -11.14 17.44
CA TRP A 280 22.15 -9.92 17.58
C TRP A 280 23.61 -10.23 17.92
N PHE A 281 24.51 -9.38 17.43
CA PHE A 281 25.92 -9.53 17.72
C PHE A 281 26.19 -9.41 19.23
N LYS A 282 26.81 -10.44 19.83
CA LYS A 282 27.12 -10.56 21.27
C LYS A 282 25.93 -10.67 22.24
N GLN A 283 24.70 -10.73 21.78
CA GLN A 283 23.53 -10.89 22.63
C GLN A 283 22.81 -12.23 22.37
N ARG A 284 21.93 -12.58 23.31
CA ARG A 284 21.09 -13.78 23.21
C ARG A 284 20.05 -13.56 22.12
N GLY A 285 19.98 -14.47 21.15
CA GLY A 285 18.97 -14.42 20.13
C GLY A 285 17.55 -14.58 20.70
N MET A 286 16.54 -14.15 19.96
CA MET A 286 15.14 -14.23 20.30
C MET A 286 14.41 -15.14 19.33
N ASN A 287 13.44 -15.89 19.85
CA ASN A 287 12.51 -16.68 19.05
C ASN A 287 11.09 -16.24 19.37
N ALA A 288 10.31 -15.98 18.32
CA ALA A 288 8.90 -15.66 18.45
C ALA A 288 8.07 -16.51 17.47
N VAL A 289 6.88 -16.88 17.89
CA VAL A 289 5.87 -17.56 17.07
C VAL A 289 4.56 -16.81 17.23
N LEU A 290 3.98 -16.39 16.13
CA LEU A 290 2.66 -15.78 16.09
C LEU A 290 1.73 -16.68 15.29
N PHE A 291 0.63 -17.11 15.88
CA PHE A 291 -0.39 -17.91 15.23
C PHE A 291 -1.74 -17.21 15.33
N ASN A 292 -2.32 -16.88 14.18
CA ASN A 292 -3.59 -16.16 14.05
C ASN A 292 -4.60 -17.02 13.27
N PRO A 293 -5.40 -17.87 13.92
CA PRO A 293 -6.51 -18.57 13.30
C PRO A 293 -7.77 -17.69 13.29
N GLU A 294 -8.48 -17.67 12.17
CA GLU A 294 -9.79 -16.99 12.03
C GLU A 294 -10.79 -17.92 11.35
N ALA A 295 -11.97 -18.05 11.92
CA ALA A 295 -13.08 -18.80 11.35
C ALA A 295 -14.26 -17.87 11.15
N THR A 296 -14.68 -17.68 9.89
CA THR A 296 -15.72 -16.72 9.52
C THR A 296 -16.79 -17.35 8.62
N ALA A 297 -18.01 -16.87 8.75
CA ALA A 297 -19.13 -17.18 7.89
C ALA A 297 -19.61 -15.90 7.22
N HIS A 298 -19.65 -15.89 5.90
CA HIS A 298 -20.03 -14.77 5.07
C HIS A 298 -21.41 -15.05 4.45
N PHE A 299 -22.34 -14.14 4.64
CA PHE A 299 -23.69 -14.23 4.12
C PHE A 299 -23.99 -13.01 3.23
N THR A 300 -24.45 -13.25 2.01
CA THR A 300 -24.96 -12.19 1.13
C THR A 300 -26.44 -12.42 0.89
N ILE A 301 -27.28 -11.55 1.42
CA ILE A 301 -28.75 -11.62 1.34
C ILE A 301 -29.25 -10.33 0.73
N LYS A 302 -29.59 -10.35 -0.56
CA LYS A 302 -29.93 -9.13 -1.33
C LYS A 302 -28.79 -8.08 -1.23
N GLU A 303 -29.06 -6.96 -0.58
CA GLU A 303 -28.16 -5.81 -0.40
C GLU A 303 -27.37 -5.87 0.91
N TYR A 304 -27.57 -6.94 1.71
CA TYR A 304 -26.92 -7.13 3.00
C TYR A 304 -25.73 -8.07 2.85
N HIS A 305 -24.57 -7.61 3.27
CA HIS A 305 -23.39 -8.46 3.46
C HIS A 305 -23.10 -8.56 4.94
N ILE A 306 -23.10 -9.78 5.46
CA ILE A 306 -22.91 -10.06 6.88
C ILE A 306 -21.74 -11.02 7.00
N ILE A 307 -20.78 -10.66 7.84
CA ILE A 307 -19.67 -11.53 8.25
C ILE A 307 -19.83 -11.78 9.74
N ALA A 308 -19.71 -13.02 10.17
CA ALA A 308 -19.69 -13.38 11.57
C ALA A 308 -18.67 -14.49 11.81
N GLY A 309 -17.90 -14.37 12.88
CA GLY A 309 -16.85 -15.32 13.17
C GLY A 309 -16.11 -15.06 14.47
N LEU A 310 -15.06 -15.82 14.65
CA LEU A 310 -14.13 -15.69 15.78
C LEU A 310 -12.72 -15.76 15.25
N GLY A 311 -11.86 -14.92 15.77
CA GLY A 311 -10.42 -14.95 15.58
C GLY A 311 -9.70 -15.24 16.88
N GLY A 312 -8.47 -15.72 16.76
CA GLY A 312 -7.60 -15.97 17.89
C GLY A 312 -6.18 -15.50 17.62
N VAL A 313 -5.46 -15.19 18.68
CA VAL A 313 -4.02 -14.90 18.63
C VAL A 313 -3.34 -15.77 19.66
N MET A 314 -2.29 -16.47 19.24
CA MET A 314 -1.36 -17.15 20.12
C MET A 314 0.03 -16.57 19.84
N ASP A 315 0.55 -15.84 20.81
CA ASP A 315 1.84 -15.16 20.77
C ASP A 315 2.81 -15.86 21.73
N TYR A 316 3.80 -16.52 21.20
CA TYR A 316 4.94 -17.03 21.93
C TYR A 316 6.14 -16.14 21.66
N ASN A 317 6.66 -15.52 22.69
CA ASN A 317 7.81 -14.65 22.59
C ASN A 317 8.80 -14.95 23.72
N ASN A 318 9.96 -15.46 23.34
CA ASN A 318 11.12 -15.72 24.21
C ASN A 318 10.75 -16.47 25.53
N GLY A 319 9.96 -17.55 25.43
CA GLY A 319 9.57 -18.38 26.57
C GLY A 319 8.24 -17.99 27.22
N VAL A 320 7.60 -16.92 26.80
CA VAL A 320 6.29 -16.47 27.33
C VAL A 320 5.22 -16.67 26.26
N THR A 321 4.20 -17.43 26.59
CA THR A 321 3.03 -17.64 25.72
C THR A 321 1.87 -16.80 26.20
N LYS A 322 1.21 -16.09 25.28
CA LYS A 322 -0.03 -15.32 25.51
C LYS A 322 -1.05 -15.73 24.46
N GLY A 323 -2.29 -15.85 24.86
CA GLY A 323 -3.40 -16.14 23.97
C GLY A 323 -4.53 -15.15 24.17
N THR A 324 -5.21 -14.79 23.10
CA THR A 324 -6.44 -14.01 23.15
C THR A 324 -7.39 -14.45 22.04
N VAL A 325 -8.68 -14.22 22.24
CA VAL A 325 -9.73 -14.48 21.27
C VAL A 325 -10.52 -13.20 21.08
N TYR A 326 -10.94 -12.92 19.87
CA TYR A 326 -11.72 -11.75 19.53
C TYR A 326 -12.89 -12.09 18.60
N PRO A 327 -13.99 -11.34 18.70
CA PRO A 327 -15.11 -11.50 17.77
C PRO A 327 -14.76 -10.88 16.41
N ILE A 328 -15.30 -11.47 15.35
CA ILE A 328 -15.30 -10.91 14.01
C ILE A 328 -16.74 -10.75 13.60
N ALA A 329 -17.18 -9.51 13.39
CA ALA A 329 -18.51 -9.25 12.88
C ALA A 329 -18.47 -8.02 11.97
N GLU A 330 -19.12 -8.09 10.82
CA GLU A 330 -19.29 -6.96 9.91
C GLU A 330 -20.68 -7.00 9.31
N LEU A 331 -21.30 -5.84 9.22
CA LEU A 331 -22.54 -5.62 8.52
C LEU A 331 -22.33 -4.51 7.50
N GLN A 332 -22.58 -4.83 6.22
CA GLN A 332 -22.60 -3.84 5.15
C GLN A 332 -24.01 -3.79 4.56
N LEU A 333 -24.53 -2.58 4.38
CA LEU A 333 -25.86 -2.29 3.87
C LEU A 333 -25.73 -1.38 2.65
N GLY A 334 -26.20 -1.84 1.50
CA GLY A 334 -26.42 -1.00 0.32
C GLY A 334 -27.70 -0.18 0.49
N ILE A 335 -27.59 1.07 0.98
CA ILE A 335 -28.77 1.93 1.19
C ILE A 335 -29.28 2.47 -0.14
N VAL A 336 -28.37 2.95 -0.97
CA VAL A 336 -28.67 3.38 -2.33
C VAL A 336 -27.73 2.65 -3.27
N PRO A 337 -28.23 1.78 -4.15
CA PRO A 337 -27.41 0.96 -5.01
C PRO A 337 -26.30 1.78 -5.71
N THR A 338 -25.07 1.32 -5.58
CA THR A 338 -23.83 1.93 -6.10
C THR A 338 -23.43 3.30 -5.53
N ILE A 339 -24.38 4.05 -4.93
CA ILE A 339 -24.15 5.43 -4.45
C ILE A 339 -23.75 5.45 -2.98
N LEU A 340 -24.40 4.65 -2.13
CA LEU A 340 -24.19 4.68 -0.69
C LEU A 340 -24.30 3.30 -0.06
N ASP A 341 -23.18 2.79 0.37
CA ASP A 341 -23.07 1.66 1.27
C ASP A 341 -22.65 2.15 2.66
N VAL A 342 -23.30 1.66 3.68
CA VAL A 342 -22.92 1.88 5.08
C VAL A 342 -22.41 0.56 5.63
N TYR A 343 -21.30 0.60 6.34
CA TYR A 343 -20.76 -0.59 6.97
C TYR A 343 -20.30 -0.31 8.39
N ALA A 344 -20.39 -1.32 9.22
CA ALA A 344 -19.85 -1.30 10.58
C ALA A 344 -19.37 -2.71 10.94
N GLY A 345 -18.32 -2.78 11.73
CA GLY A 345 -17.75 -4.06 12.13
C GLY A 345 -16.92 -3.98 13.39
N VAL A 346 -16.55 -5.16 13.85
CA VAL A 346 -15.61 -5.37 14.93
C VAL A 346 -14.69 -6.54 14.58
N ASN A 347 -13.41 -6.39 14.82
CA ASN A 347 -12.41 -7.45 14.72
C ASN A 347 -11.26 -7.23 15.72
N GLY A 348 -10.29 -8.12 15.70
CA GLY A 348 -9.01 -7.95 16.35
C GLY A 348 -7.90 -8.37 15.39
N ASN A 349 -6.66 -8.11 15.73
CA ASN A 349 -5.51 -8.62 15.02
C ASN A 349 -4.25 -8.58 15.89
N ALA A 350 -3.22 -9.29 15.46
CA ALA A 350 -1.90 -9.16 16.05
C ALA A 350 -0.84 -9.05 14.96
N HIS A 351 0.20 -8.30 15.25
CA HIS A 351 1.34 -8.12 14.37
C HIS A 351 2.63 -8.16 15.20
N PHE A 352 3.54 -9.05 14.85
CA PHE A 352 4.86 -9.07 15.45
C PHE A 352 5.71 -7.94 14.85
N ASN A 353 6.17 -7.03 15.69
CA ASN A 353 7.05 -5.94 15.26
C ASN A 353 8.45 -6.51 15.00
N SER A 354 8.66 -7.06 13.83
CA SER A 354 9.91 -7.69 13.44
C SER A 354 11.03 -6.65 13.24
N LEU A 355 12.28 -7.07 13.36
CA LEU A 355 13.42 -6.20 13.09
C LEU A 355 13.37 -5.65 11.66
N LYS A 356 12.95 -6.48 10.71
CA LYS A 356 12.74 -6.09 9.32
C LYS A 356 11.74 -4.95 9.20
N ASP A 357 10.54 -5.11 9.77
CA ASP A 357 9.48 -4.11 9.63
C ASP A 357 9.86 -2.80 10.30
N MET A 358 10.50 -2.86 11.46
CA MET A 358 11.01 -1.69 12.15
C MET A 358 12.10 -0.95 11.38
N LEU A 359 13.04 -1.67 10.74
CA LEU A 359 14.10 -1.05 9.94
C LEU A 359 13.57 -0.44 8.64
N TYR A 360 12.52 -1.03 8.03
CA TYR A 360 11.85 -0.43 6.88
C TYR A 360 11.04 0.82 7.26
N GLU A 361 10.49 0.87 8.46
CA GLU A 361 9.81 2.06 8.96
C GLU A 361 10.81 3.14 9.38
N ASN A 362 11.79 2.78 10.23
CA ASN A 362 12.84 3.67 10.69
C ASN A 362 14.23 3.05 10.50
N PRO A 363 14.94 3.36 9.42
CA PRO A 363 16.26 2.81 9.17
C PRO A 363 17.35 3.28 10.16
N PHE A 364 17.03 4.26 11.02
CA PHE A 364 17.96 4.84 11.99
C PHE A 364 17.85 4.23 13.39
N LEU A 365 17.26 3.03 13.49
CA LEU A 365 17.23 2.29 14.75
C LEU A 365 18.64 1.96 15.24
N LYS A 366 18.82 2.04 16.57
CA LYS A 366 20.07 1.58 17.19
C LYS A 366 20.32 0.10 16.88
N PRO A 367 21.57 -0.31 16.76
CA PRO A 367 21.92 -1.72 16.71
C PRO A 367 21.49 -2.43 17.99
N GLN A 368 21.21 -3.73 17.90
CA GLN A 368 20.87 -4.55 19.05
C GLN A 368 19.64 -4.01 19.79
N VAL A 369 18.50 -4.07 19.10
CA VAL A 369 17.20 -3.70 19.69
C VAL A 369 16.95 -4.52 20.94
N ASP A 370 16.64 -3.88 22.08
CA ASP A 370 16.57 -4.55 23.38
C ASP A 370 15.46 -5.60 23.46
N SER A 371 14.34 -5.37 22.79
CA SER A 371 13.23 -6.32 22.72
C SER A 371 12.33 -6.05 21.52
N LEU A 372 11.83 -7.13 20.91
CA LEU A 372 10.78 -7.08 19.91
C LEU A 372 9.50 -7.66 20.53
N CYS A 373 8.39 -6.97 20.35
CA CYS A 373 7.12 -7.35 20.94
C CYS A 373 6.02 -7.42 19.88
N THR A 374 5.03 -8.25 20.13
CA THR A 374 3.82 -8.32 19.34
C THR A 374 2.87 -7.19 19.74
N THR A 375 2.44 -6.37 18.77
CA THR A 375 1.30 -5.48 18.92
C THR A 375 0.03 -6.28 18.78
N ILE A 376 -0.84 -6.25 19.80
CA ILE A 376 -2.12 -6.97 19.81
C ILE A 376 -3.24 -5.95 19.91
N ASN A 377 -4.05 -5.86 18.87
CA ASN A 377 -5.32 -5.14 18.88
C ASN A 377 -6.42 -6.08 19.37
N TYR A 378 -6.81 -5.96 20.62
CA TYR A 378 -7.83 -6.82 21.22
C TYR A 378 -9.21 -6.61 20.61
N ILE A 379 -9.53 -5.36 20.34
CA ILE A 379 -10.79 -4.95 19.72
C ILE A 379 -10.48 -3.75 18.82
N ASN A 380 -10.92 -3.85 17.59
CA ASN A 380 -10.98 -2.77 16.63
C ASN A 380 -12.43 -2.65 16.15
N ILE A 381 -13.10 -1.58 16.55
CA ILE A 381 -14.46 -1.24 16.12
C ILE A 381 -14.33 -0.24 14.99
N TYR A 382 -14.96 -0.53 13.89
CA TYR A 382 -14.91 0.36 12.73
C TYR A 382 -16.28 0.52 12.09
N GLY A 383 -16.42 1.61 11.38
CA GLY A 383 -17.60 1.87 10.57
C GLY A 383 -17.35 2.97 9.57
N GLY A 384 -18.19 3.02 8.56
CA GLY A 384 -18.00 4.02 7.53
C GLY A 384 -19.09 4.01 6.48
N ILE A 385 -18.90 4.92 5.54
CA ILE A 385 -19.72 5.05 4.35
C ILE A 385 -18.83 5.03 3.12
N LYS A 386 -19.23 4.30 2.11
CA LYS A 386 -18.53 4.21 0.84
C LYS A 386 -19.50 4.19 -0.34
N GLY A 387 -19.05 4.57 -1.50
CA GLY A 387 -19.89 4.51 -2.69
C GLY A 387 -19.37 5.38 -3.84
N ASN A 388 -20.23 5.53 -4.85
CA ASN A 388 -19.98 6.34 -6.03
C ASN A 388 -21.00 7.48 -6.10
N LEU A 389 -20.62 8.69 -5.69
CA LEU A 389 -21.55 9.82 -5.65
C LEU A 389 -22.05 10.21 -7.05
N VAL A 390 -21.18 10.10 -8.04
CA VAL A 390 -21.44 10.19 -9.48
C VAL A 390 -20.63 9.09 -10.16
N LYS A 391 -20.96 8.71 -11.40
CA LYS A 391 -20.30 7.59 -12.12
C LYS A 391 -18.75 7.54 -12.05
N LYS A 392 -18.10 8.62 -11.60
CA LYS A 392 -16.65 8.81 -11.65
C LYS A 392 -16.04 9.27 -10.33
N LEU A 393 -16.83 9.42 -9.26
CA LEU A 393 -16.35 9.84 -7.96
C LEU A 393 -16.62 8.73 -6.96
N ASN A 394 -15.54 8.06 -6.55
CA ASN A 394 -15.56 7.06 -5.51
C ASN A 394 -15.12 7.70 -4.19
N TYR A 395 -15.81 7.39 -3.10
CA TYR A 395 -15.43 7.87 -1.78
C TYR A 395 -15.53 6.76 -0.75
N ASN A 396 -14.70 6.86 0.27
CA ASN A 396 -14.77 6.05 1.47
C ASN A 396 -14.39 6.93 2.68
N LEU A 397 -15.33 7.08 3.60
CA LEU A 397 -15.11 7.73 4.89
C LEU A 397 -15.28 6.70 5.98
N SER A 398 -14.25 6.47 6.78
CA SER A 398 -14.26 5.49 7.85
C SER A 398 -13.71 6.02 9.16
N VAL A 399 -14.18 5.41 10.24
CA VAL A 399 -13.74 5.65 11.62
C VAL A 399 -13.32 4.29 12.17
N HIS A 400 -12.14 4.23 12.77
CA HIS A 400 -11.61 3.06 13.44
C HIS A 400 -11.24 3.42 14.87
N TYR A 401 -11.71 2.65 15.81
CA TYR A 401 -11.33 2.78 17.23
C TYR A 401 -10.79 1.45 17.71
N SER A 402 -9.56 1.44 18.17
CA SER A 402 -8.91 0.23 18.65
C SER A 402 -8.30 0.41 20.04
N TYR A 403 -8.33 -0.65 20.84
CA TYR A 403 -7.51 -0.80 22.02
C TYR A 403 -6.37 -1.76 21.73
N ALA A 404 -5.16 -1.25 21.80
CA ALA A 404 -3.96 -1.98 21.45
C ALA A 404 -2.97 -2.08 22.61
N ARG A 405 -2.30 -3.22 22.67
CA ARG A 405 -1.15 -3.47 23.54
C ARG A 405 0.13 -3.47 22.73
N ASN A 406 1.20 -2.95 23.32
CA ASN A 406 2.53 -2.88 22.73
C ASN A 406 2.55 -2.13 21.39
N LEU A 407 1.89 -0.98 21.29
CA LEU A 407 2.10 -0.07 20.17
C LEU A 407 3.56 0.37 20.14
N ALA A 408 4.23 0.22 19.01
CA ALA A 408 5.64 0.57 18.84
C ALA A 408 5.80 2.04 18.44
N PHE A 409 6.68 2.76 19.14
CA PHE A 409 7.06 4.13 18.85
C PHE A 409 8.58 4.26 18.86
N TYR A 410 9.11 5.19 18.09
CA TYR A 410 10.54 5.39 17.95
C TYR A 410 10.97 6.61 18.76
N ARG A 411 11.68 6.39 19.85
CA ARG A 411 12.21 7.45 20.70
C ARG A 411 13.70 7.63 20.41
N ILE A 412 14.20 8.85 20.48
CA ILE A 412 15.64 9.09 20.39
C ILE A 412 16.36 8.37 21.53
N ASP A 413 17.48 7.71 21.24
CA ASP A 413 18.30 7.06 22.24
C ASP A 413 19.08 8.12 23.04
N THR A 414 18.67 8.33 24.27
CA THR A 414 19.30 9.29 25.20
C THR A 414 20.47 8.72 25.96
N THR A 415 20.74 7.41 25.84
CA THR A 415 21.78 6.70 26.57
C THR A 415 23.11 6.62 25.80
N ALA A 416 23.07 6.85 24.48
CA ALA A 416 24.25 6.84 23.66
C ALA A 416 25.19 8.01 23.99
N GLU A 417 26.38 7.71 24.54
CA GLU A 417 27.35 8.74 24.95
C GLU A 417 27.94 9.49 23.76
N ILE A 418 28.08 8.83 22.59
CA ILE A 418 28.82 9.37 21.44
C ILE A 418 27.90 9.79 20.29
N TYR A 419 26.81 9.05 20.02
CA TYR A 419 25.93 9.31 18.87
C TYR A 419 24.47 9.33 19.30
N ARG A 420 23.96 10.50 19.69
CA ARG A 420 22.53 10.72 20.00
C ARG A 420 21.66 10.82 18.75
N ASN A 421 22.02 10.11 17.70
CA ASN A 421 21.37 10.12 16.39
C ASN A 421 20.69 8.80 16.04
N GLN A 422 20.49 7.94 17.03
CA GLN A 422 19.84 6.64 16.84
C GLN A 422 18.51 6.61 17.59
N PHE A 423 17.63 5.72 17.19
CA PHE A 423 16.34 5.55 17.81
C PHE A 423 16.23 4.19 18.48
N GLU A 424 15.55 4.17 19.61
CA GLU A 424 15.12 2.94 20.28
C GLU A 424 13.60 2.77 20.13
N VAL A 425 13.14 1.52 20.26
CA VAL A 425 11.72 1.22 20.23
C VAL A 425 11.16 1.27 21.62
N GLU A 426 10.10 2.05 21.83
CA GLU A 426 9.35 2.11 23.06
C GLU A 426 7.92 1.59 22.83
N TYR A 427 7.46 0.68 23.69
CA TYR A 427 6.15 0.06 23.57
C TYR A 427 5.17 0.61 24.57
N HIS A 428 3.99 1.02 24.11
CA HIS A 428 2.92 1.52 24.94
C HIS A 428 1.58 0.84 24.65
N ASN A 429 0.76 0.74 25.70
CA ASN A 429 -0.64 0.34 25.54
C ASN A 429 -1.49 1.60 25.40
N GLY A 430 -2.58 1.51 24.69
CA GLY A 430 -3.47 2.65 24.53
C GLY A 430 -4.61 2.43 23.56
N ASN A 431 -5.44 3.45 23.48
CA ASN A 431 -6.51 3.53 22.50
C ASN A 431 -6.04 4.37 21.30
N VAL A 432 -6.43 3.95 20.12
CA VAL A 432 -6.16 4.67 18.87
C VAL A 432 -7.48 4.91 18.16
N LEU A 433 -7.78 6.17 17.89
CA LEU A 433 -8.86 6.58 16.99
C LEU A 433 -8.26 7.04 15.68
N ASN A 434 -8.70 6.47 14.57
CA ASN A 434 -8.33 6.88 13.23
C ASN A 434 -9.57 7.26 12.43
N LEU A 435 -9.53 8.45 11.83
CA LEU A 435 -10.51 8.91 10.85
C LEU A 435 -9.81 8.90 9.48
N CYS A 436 -10.37 8.18 8.54
CA CYS A 436 -9.83 8.06 7.19
C CYS A 436 -10.86 8.51 6.16
N LEU A 437 -10.45 9.39 5.26
CA LEU A 437 -11.21 9.79 4.07
C LEU A 437 -10.36 9.51 2.84
N ASN A 438 -10.92 8.74 1.91
CA ASN A 438 -10.33 8.50 0.59
C ASN A 438 -11.33 8.90 -0.49
N VAL A 439 -10.90 9.74 -1.43
CA VAL A 439 -11.71 10.21 -2.55
C VAL A 439 -10.93 10.07 -3.84
N ASN A 440 -11.50 9.32 -4.79
CA ASN A 440 -10.97 9.17 -6.14
C ASN A 440 -11.96 9.80 -7.12
N TYR A 441 -11.51 10.74 -7.91
CA TYR A 441 -12.37 11.47 -8.82
C TYR A 441 -11.76 11.58 -10.24
N GLU A 442 -12.46 11.01 -11.21
CA GLU A 442 -12.19 11.25 -12.61
C GLU A 442 -13.01 12.47 -13.08
N VAL A 443 -12.46 13.67 -12.91
CA VAL A 443 -13.14 14.95 -13.24
C VAL A 443 -13.59 14.97 -14.70
N ILE A 444 -12.64 14.63 -15.58
CA ILE A 444 -12.85 14.43 -17.03
C ILE A 444 -12.08 13.16 -17.42
N LYS A 445 -12.38 12.58 -18.58
CA LYS A 445 -11.79 11.33 -19.07
C LYS A 445 -10.28 11.18 -18.86
N ASN A 446 -9.56 12.28 -18.81
CA ASN A 446 -8.09 12.28 -18.77
C ASN A 446 -7.52 12.94 -17.50
N LEU A 447 -8.35 13.38 -16.56
CA LEU A 447 -7.92 13.97 -15.29
C LEU A 447 -8.41 13.13 -14.12
N HIS A 448 -7.46 12.50 -13.45
CA HIS A 448 -7.70 11.67 -12.26
C HIS A 448 -7.12 12.38 -11.04
N LEU A 449 -7.94 12.55 -10.03
CA LEU A 449 -7.57 13.11 -8.74
C LEU A 449 -7.77 12.06 -7.65
N ASN A 450 -6.80 11.93 -6.77
CA ASN A 450 -6.88 11.13 -5.57
C ASN A 450 -6.61 12.04 -4.37
N PHE A 451 -7.46 11.97 -3.37
CA PHE A 451 -7.29 12.66 -2.10
C PHE A 451 -7.44 11.67 -0.95
N GLU A 452 -6.48 11.66 -0.06
CA GLU A 452 -6.49 10.86 1.15
C GLU A 452 -6.22 11.75 2.36
N ALA A 453 -7.02 11.58 3.42
CA ALA A 453 -6.83 12.26 4.69
C ALA A 453 -6.95 11.25 5.81
N ASN A 454 -5.93 11.20 6.68
CA ASN A 454 -5.87 10.36 7.86
C ASN A 454 -5.65 11.23 9.09
N TYR A 455 -6.49 11.04 10.10
CA TYR A 455 -6.36 11.73 11.38
C TYR A 455 -6.32 10.72 12.50
N TRP A 456 -5.25 10.74 13.31
CA TRP A 456 -5.03 9.82 14.42
C TRP A 456 -5.04 10.53 15.76
N LEU A 457 -5.72 9.94 16.72
CA LEU A 457 -5.66 10.32 18.12
C LEU A 457 -5.17 9.12 18.93
N TYR A 458 -4.09 9.33 19.66
CA TYR A 458 -3.50 8.34 20.55
C TYR A 458 -3.76 8.69 22.01
N ALA A 459 -4.45 7.82 22.74
CA ALA A 459 -4.63 7.92 24.18
C ALA A 459 -3.82 6.80 24.86
N LEU A 460 -2.54 7.09 25.15
CA LEU A 460 -1.61 6.13 25.75
C LEU A 460 -1.85 6.02 27.25
N THR A 461 -1.75 4.79 27.77
CA THR A 461 -2.06 4.49 29.18
C THR A 461 -1.02 5.08 30.13
N ARG A 462 0.25 5.20 29.70
CA ARG A 462 1.33 5.74 30.54
C ARG A 462 1.31 7.26 30.50
N THR A 463 1.28 7.89 31.67
CA THR A 463 1.47 9.33 31.84
C THR A 463 2.86 9.72 31.29
N ASN A 464 2.98 10.77 30.52
CA ASN A 464 4.20 11.23 29.84
C ASN A 464 4.67 10.38 28.64
N ALA A 465 3.91 9.40 28.20
CA ALA A 465 4.15 8.74 26.91
C ALA A 465 3.62 9.61 25.76
N ALA A 466 4.33 9.63 24.66
CA ALA A 466 3.89 10.32 23.45
C ALA A 466 4.01 9.41 22.23
N PRO A 467 3.16 9.58 21.22
CA PRO A 467 3.25 8.84 19.96
C PRO A 467 4.40 9.43 19.11
N TYR A 468 5.64 9.14 19.51
CA TYR A 468 6.82 9.70 18.86
C TYR A 468 6.84 9.40 17.37
N HIS A 469 7.10 10.44 16.56
CA HIS A 469 7.23 10.41 15.10
C HIS A 469 6.00 9.91 14.34
N LYS A 470 4.85 9.79 15.03
CA LYS A 470 3.56 9.51 14.37
C LYS A 470 2.80 10.84 14.21
N PRO A 471 2.43 11.22 13.00
CA PRO A 471 1.64 12.44 12.78
C PRO A 471 0.22 12.28 13.31
N GLU A 472 -0.39 13.38 13.72
CA GLU A 472 -1.80 13.42 14.08
C GLU A 472 -2.68 13.56 12.82
N LEU A 473 -2.19 14.29 11.81
CA LEU A 473 -2.89 14.50 10.54
C LEU A 473 -1.94 14.26 9.37
N GLU A 474 -2.37 13.44 8.42
CA GLU A 474 -1.72 13.25 7.12
C GLU A 474 -2.73 13.52 6.00
N LEU A 475 -2.33 14.35 5.04
CA LEU A 475 -3.09 14.64 3.84
C LEU A 475 -2.21 14.34 2.63
N THR A 476 -2.73 13.53 1.73
CA THR A 476 -2.08 13.23 0.44
C THR A 476 -3.03 13.59 -0.69
N PHE A 477 -2.54 14.35 -1.65
CA PHE A 477 -3.26 14.67 -2.87
C PHE A 477 -2.41 14.34 -4.08
N ASN A 478 -2.98 13.54 -4.99
CA ASN A 478 -2.35 13.17 -6.24
C ASN A 478 -3.25 13.55 -7.40
N GLY A 479 -2.69 14.24 -8.39
CA GLY A 479 -3.36 14.60 -9.63
C GLY A 479 -2.61 14.06 -10.83
N LYS A 480 -3.33 13.44 -11.76
CA LYS A 480 -2.77 12.97 -13.03
C LYS A 480 -3.61 13.47 -14.19
N TYR A 481 -2.98 14.22 -15.07
CA TYR A 481 -3.62 14.74 -16.27
C TYR A 481 -2.91 14.25 -17.54
N VAL A 482 -3.70 13.70 -18.45
CA VAL A 482 -3.20 13.18 -19.72
C VAL A 482 -3.75 14.00 -20.87
N LEU A 483 -2.90 14.78 -21.50
CA LEU A 483 -3.26 15.66 -22.61
C LEU A 483 -2.87 15.01 -23.94
N LYS A 484 -3.84 14.89 -24.88
CA LYS A 484 -3.64 14.34 -26.24
C LYS A 484 -2.96 12.96 -26.28
N GLU A 485 -3.16 12.16 -25.21
CA GLU A 485 -2.57 10.82 -25.05
C GLU A 485 -1.02 10.78 -25.13
N ARG A 486 -0.36 11.94 -25.08
CA ARG A 486 1.10 12.07 -25.21
C ARG A 486 1.77 12.82 -24.06
N TYR A 487 1.07 13.77 -23.47
CA TYR A 487 1.61 14.60 -22.40
C TYR A 487 0.97 14.18 -21.09
N ILE A 488 1.77 13.76 -20.15
CA ILE A 488 1.31 13.33 -18.83
C ILE A 488 1.87 14.31 -17.81
N PHE A 489 0.99 14.87 -17.01
CA PHE A 489 1.31 15.74 -15.89
C PHE A 489 0.92 15.02 -14.61
N ASP A 490 1.85 14.90 -13.69
CA ASP A 490 1.65 14.35 -12.37
C ASP A 490 1.87 15.43 -11.32
N LEU A 491 0.99 15.53 -10.34
CA LEU A 491 1.06 16.45 -9.22
C LEU A 491 0.95 15.64 -7.94
N ASN A 492 1.88 15.83 -7.01
CA ASN A 492 1.88 15.19 -5.72
C ASN A 492 1.98 16.26 -4.62
N PHE A 493 1.20 16.10 -3.59
CA PHE A 493 1.21 16.97 -2.43
C PHE A 493 1.00 16.13 -1.17
N ASP A 494 1.95 16.23 -0.24
CA ASP A 494 1.93 15.53 1.04
C ASP A 494 2.08 16.53 2.18
N LEU A 495 1.18 16.44 3.14
CA LEU A 495 1.20 17.21 4.38
C LEU A 495 1.12 16.25 5.57
N ALA A 496 2.07 16.36 6.51
CA ALA A 496 1.96 15.69 7.80
C ALA A 496 2.18 16.69 8.94
N PHE A 497 1.31 16.60 9.95
CA PHE A 497 1.24 17.57 11.05
C PHE A 497 1.04 16.85 12.37
N GLY A 498 1.55 17.44 13.49
CA GLY A 498 1.29 16.98 14.85
C GLY A 498 2.24 15.88 15.35
N SER A 499 3.31 15.55 14.60
CA SER A 499 4.34 14.62 15.07
C SER A 499 5.07 15.19 16.30
N LYS A 500 5.40 14.30 17.23
CA LYS A 500 6.11 14.64 18.48
C LYS A 500 7.44 13.91 18.55
N THR A 501 8.42 14.51 19.20
CA THR A 501 9.72 13.91 19.51
C THR A 501 10.12 14.16 20.93
N LEU A 502 11.09 13.41 21.41
CA LEU A 502 11.81 13.71 22.62
C LEU A 502 13.06 14.53 22.26
N ALA A 503 13.17 15.74 22.75
CA ALA A 503 14.33 16.59 22.51
C ALA A 503 14.83 17.21 23.82
N TYR A 504 16.13 17.52 23.87
CA TYR A 504 16.72 18.20 25.01
C TYR A 504 16.23 19.64 25.05
N ASP A 505 15.80 20.07 26.21
CA ASP A 505 15.35 21.43 26.47
C ASP A 505 16.40 22.15 27.33
N ASP A 506 17.11 23.10 26.71
CA ASP A 506 18.19 23.86 27.35
C ASP A 506 17.70 24.65 28.57
N PHE A 507 16.43 25.10 28.55
CA PHE A 507 15.85 25.88 29.62
C PHE A 507 15.57 25.03 30.86
N PHE A 508 15.04 23.82 30.67
CA PHE A 508 14.77 22.88 31.75
C PHE A 508 15.93 21.95 32.09
N GLY A 509 16.99 21.93 31.28
CA GLY A 509 18.14 21.04 31.46
C GLY A 509 17.79 19.55 31.40
N ARG A 510 16.73 19.18 30.66
CA ARG A 510 16.24 17.81 30.57
C ARG A 510 15.55 17.54 29.21
N TYR A 511 15.39 16.28 28.90
CA TYR A 511 14.60 15.87 27.73
C TYR A 511 13.10 16.11 27.98
N THR A 512 12.45 16.77 27.03
CA THR A 512 11.02 17.06 27.03
C THR A 512 10.38 16.65 25.72
N VAL A 513 9.06 16.36 25.75
CA VAL A 513 8.30 16.10 24.54
C VAL A 513 8.04 17.42 23.81
N GLN A 514 8.49 17.50 22.57
CA GLN A 514 8.35 18.68 21.72
C GLN A 514 7.62 18.35 20.43
N ASN A 515 6.93 19.33 19.84
CA ASN A 515 6.30 19.19 18.54
C ASN A 515 7.34 19.35 17.43
N MET A 516 7.27 18.47 16.46
CA MET A 516 8.08 18.57 15.24
C MET A 516 7.46 19.56 14.26
N LYS A 517 8.30 20.09 13.37
CA LYS A 517 7.82 20.95 12.28
C LYS A 517 6.93 20.16 11.34
N PRO A 518 5.86 20.75 10.79
CA PRO A 518 5.04 20.11 9.77
C PRO A 518 5.87 19.69 8.55
N ILE A 519 5.50 18.57 7.97
CA ILE A 519 6.03 18.13 6.67
C ILE A 519 5.12 18.70 5.60
N LEU A 520 5.70 19.41 4.64
CA LEU A 520 5.02 19.89 3.45
C LEU A 520 5.88 19.54 2.25
N ASP A 521 5.45 18.57 1.46
CA ASP A 521 6.14 18.15 0.24
C ASP A 521 5.22 18.36 -0.96
N PHE A 522 5.74 19.02 -1.98
CA PHE A 522 5.04 19.29 -3.20
C PHE A 522 5.94 18.94 -4.39
N GLY A 523 5.43 18.09 -5.28
CA GLY A 523 6.13 17.61 -6.46
C GLY A 523 5.30 17.75 -7.72
N ILE A 524 5.99 18.00 -8.85
CA ILE A 524 5.42 18.00 -10.19
C ILE A 524 6.22 17.06 -11.07
N GLY A 525 5.49 16.21 -11.81
CA GLY A 525 6.04 15.32 -12.83
C GLY A 525 5.50 15.71 -14.21
N PHE A 526 6.33 15.55 -15.21
CA PHE A 526 5.97 15.68 -16.61
C PHE A 526 6.57 14.52 -17.40
N GLU A 527 5.74 13.85 -18.22
CA GLU A 527 6.20 12.81 -19.13
C GLU A 527 5.66 13.08 -20.54
N TYR A 528 6.54 13.00 -21.53
CA TYR A 528 6.22 13.15 -22.93
C TYR A 528 6.45 11.85 -23.68
N LEU A 529 5.39 11.26 -24.21
CA LEU A 529 5.44 10.08 -25.08
C LEU A 529 5.85 10.52 -26.48
N ILE A 530 7.13 10.38 -26.80
CA ILE A 530 7.70 10.75 -28.11
C ILE A 530 7.10 9.87 -29.20
N ASN A 531 7.03 8.57 -28.93
CA ASN A 531 6.36 7.57 -29.78
C ASN A 531 5.94 6.37 -28.92
N ASP A 532 5.44 5.30 -29.55
CA ASP A 532 4.98 4.09 -28.85
C ASP A 532 6.09 3.40 -28.02
N HIS A 533 7.36 3.65 -28.30
CA HIS A 533 8.51 3.02 -27.65
C HIS A 533 9.27 3.94 -26.71
N PHE A 534 9.34 5.23 -27.00
CA PHE A 534 10.16 6.17 -26.26
C PHE A 534 9.32 7.21 -25.55
N ALA A 535 9.64 7.45 -24.28
CA ALA A 535 9.14 8.57 -23.50
C ALA A 535 10.32 9.31 -22.84
N ALA A 536 10.16 10.60 -22.62
CA ALA A 536 11.05 11.42 -21.81
C ALA A 536 10.29 11.94 -20.61
N PHE A 537 10.90 11.98 -19.44
CA PHE A 537 10.26 12.48 -18.23
C PHE A 537 11.14 13.49 -17.50
N ALA A 538 10.48 14.35 -16.75
CA ALA A 538 11.11 15.31 -15.84
C ALA A 538 10.27 15.40 -14.56
N ASN A 539 10.89 15.30 -13.41
CA ASN A 539 10.25 15.39 -12.10
C ASN A 539 10.98 16.43 -11.26
N ILE A 540 10.21 17.24 -10.53
CA ILE A 540 10.72 18.16 -9.52
C ILE A 540 9.97 17.86 -8.24
N ASN A 541 10.68 17.50 -7.18
CA ASN A 541 10.11 17.20 -5.87
C ASN A 541 10.57 18.24 -4.84
N ASN A 542 9.80 18.34 -3.76
CA ASN A 542 10.03 19.30 -2.68
C ASN A 542 10.25 20.74 -3.22
N ILE A 543 9.33 21.20 -4.05
CA ILE A 543 9.41 22.54 -4.70
C ILE A 543 9.43 23.65 -3.65
N ALA A 544 8.80 23.43 -2.49
CA ALA A 544 8.83 24.36 -1.36
C ALA A 544 10.22 24.47 -0.70
N HIS A 545 11.19 23.67 -1.13
CA HIS A 545 12.56 23.62 -0.59
C HIS A 545 12.60 23.47 0.94
N GLN A 546 11.68 22.68 1.48
CA GLN A 546 11.56 22.50 2.92
C GLN A 546 12.50 21.40 3.42
N HIS A 547 13.31 21.71 4.42
CA HIS A 547 14.11 20.72 5.14
C HIS A 547 13.31 20.15 6.31
N TYR A 548 12.25 19.42 6.01
CA TYR A 548 11.47 18.73 7.01
C TYR A 548 12.19 17.48 7.53
N ALA A 549 11.81 17.00 8.70
CA ALA A 549 12.35 15.78 9.28
C ALA A 549 11.18 14.83 9.61
N ARG A 550 11.22 13.61 9.09
CA ARG A 550 10.28 12.55 9.50
C ARG A 550 10.71 11.95 10.84
N TYR A 551 12.01 11.83 11.02
CA TYR A 551 12.64 11.47 12.29
C TYR A 551 13.49 12.64 12.76
N PHE A 552 13.47 12.90 14.06
CA PHE A 552 14.12 14.05 14.64
C PHE A 552 15.59 14.15 14.17
N ASP A 553 15.99 15.35 13.74
CA ASP A 553 17.30 15.69 13.15
C ASP A 553 17.68 15.00 11.83
N TYR A 554 16.86 14.08 11.31
CA TYR A 554 17.03 13.48 10.00
C TYR A 554 16.28 14.30 8.92
N LYS A 555 16.89 15.39 8.51
CA LYS A 555 16.29 16.35 7.58
C LYS A 555 16.25 15.77 6.18
N ALA A 556 15.09 15.94 5.52
CA ALA A 556 14.93 15.60 4.12
C ALA A 556 15.75 16.55 3.24
N PHE A 557 16.04 16.07 2.03
CA PHE A 557 16.68 16.89 1.01
C PHE A 557 15.75 18.04 0.62
N GLY A 558 16.32 19.18 0.28
CA GLY A 558 15.58 20.30 -0.30
C GLY A 558 15.04 19.95 -1.69
N ILE A 559 14.83 20.97 -2.51
CA ILE A 559 14.38 20.76 -3.89
C ILE A 559 15.28 19.79 -4.64
N ASN A 560 14.69 18.83 -5.32
CA ASN A 560 15.38 17.89 -6.18
C ASN A 560 14.69 17.80 -7.54
N ALA A 561 15.47 17.65 -8.59
CA ALA A 561 14.97 17.54 -9.95
C ALA A 561 15.61 16.33 -10.64
N MET A 562 14.85 15.62 -11.44
CA MET A 562 15.30 14.46 -12.20
C MET A 562 14.77 14.53 -13.62
N VAL A 563 15.61 14.18 -14.57
CA VAL A 563 15.22 13.97 -15.97
C VAL A 563 15.63 12.59 -16.43
N GLY A 564 14.91 12.02 -17.37
CA GLY A 564 15.24 10.70 -17.86
C GLY A 564 14.45 10.28 -19.08
N VAL A 565 14.70 9.07 -19.50
CA VAL A 565 14.05 8.46 -20.66
C VAL A 565 13.53 7.07 -20.30
N THR A 566 12.44 6.68 -20.95
CA THR A 566 11.87 5.35 -20.86
C THR A 566 11.83 4.74 -22.26
N TYR A 567 12.24 3.48 -22.36
CA TYR A 567 12.16 2.70 -23.59
C TYR A 567 11.35 1.42 -23.38
N ALA A 568 10.25 1.27 -24.11
CA ALA A 568 9.37 0.12 -24.06
C ALA A 568 9.55 -0.74 -25.33
N PHE A 569 9.71 -2.07 -25.15
CA PHE A 569 9.99 -3.00 -26.24
C PHE A 569 9.34 -4.38 -26.02
N GLY A 570 9.42 -5.24 -27.03
CA GLY A 570 8.87 -6.59 -26.97
C GLY A 570 7.35 -6.65 -27.16
N HIS A 571 6.87 -6.00 -28.20
CA HIS A 571 5.46 -6.03 -28.60
C HIS A 571 5.03 -7.44 -29.03
N GLU A 572 3.94 -7.97 -28.48
CA GLU A 572 3.19 -9.10 -29.04
C GLU A 572 1.94 -8.60 -29.76
N SER A 573 1.89 -8.83 -31.07
CA SER A 573 0.61 -8.83 -31.77
C SER A 573 -0.14 -10.09 -31.35
N LEU A 574 -1.29 -9.95 -30.69
CA LEU A 574 -2.18 -11.08 -30.45
C LEU A 574 -2.64 -11.65 -31.79
N LYS A 575 -2.07 -12.78 -32.16
CA LYS A 575 -2.65 -13.60 -33.19
C LYS A 575 -3.98 -14.11 -32.66
N ALA A 576 -5.08 -13.74 -33.32
CA ALA A 576 -6.38 -14.35 -33.07
C ALA A 576 -6.22 -15.87 -32.97
N PRO A 577 -6.89 -16.56 -32.02
CA PRO A 577 -6.76 -18.00 -31.90
C PRO A 577 -7.06 -18.65 -33.24
N LYS A 578 -6.10 -19.43 -33.75
CA LYS A 578 -6.30 -20.20 -34.98
C LYS A 578 -7.54 -21.05 -34.80
N LYS A 579 -8.56 -20.82 -35.62
CA LYS A 579 -9.73 -21.70 -35.67
C LYS A 579 -9.23 -23.11 -35.88
N THR A 580 -9.35 -23.95 -34.89
CA THR A 580 -9.21 -25.39 -35.05
C THR A 580 -10.27 -25.80 -36.05
N LYS A 581 -9.88 -26.18 -37.26
CA LYS A 581 -10.78 -26.83 -38.20
C LYS A 581 -11.29 -28.08 -37.50
N LYS A 582 -12.54 -28.06 -37.02
CA LYS A 582 -13.25 -29.29 -36.73
C LYS A 582 -13.35 -30.01 -38.05
N GLN A 583 -12.68 -31.15 -38.15
CA GLN A 583 -12.97 -32.15 -39.17
C GLN A 583 -14.46 -32.52 -39.07
N LEU A 584 -15.09 -32.49 -40.20
CA LEU A 584 -16.44 -32.99 -40.44
C LEU A 584 -16.55 -34.46 -40.03
#